data_2b259cae3c08bbc6b9e57f7b931f4c07
#
_entry.id   2b259cae3c08bbc6b9e57f7b931f4c07
#
_cell.length_a   1.000
_cell.length_b   1.000
_cell.length_c   1.000
_cell.angle_alpha   90.00
_cell.angle_beta   90.00
_cell.angle_gamma   90.00
#
_symmetry.space_group_name_H-M   'P 1'
#
loop_
_entity.id
_entity.type
_entity.pdbx_description
1 polymer ?
#
loop_
_entity_poly.entity_id
_entity_poly.type
_entity_poly.pdbx_seq_one_letter_code
_entity_poly.pdbx_strand_id
1 'polypeptide(L)'
;MTISIVYSEKEIGVMLPVTASESYLKAISNYKYGWFLSDLFVLPFIIDKKLFFKKMVFTHETIKILSVSENKKNSYERDFLYEVVRLCKTLKIDFIGQPKSGVVFQTYPEKSIHAPFGSYQVDLTKTEDELFAGLHVKNRNVIRKAIKEGVIIKEGSEYLT
;
A
#
# COMPACT_ATOMS: atom_id res chain seq x y z
N MET A 1 20.90 9.84 -3.98
CA MET A 1 20.09 9.59 -2.77
C MET A 1 20.71 8.45 -2.00
N THR A 2 20.98 8.60 -0.72
CA THR A 2 21.49 7.51 0.13
C THR A 2 20.30 6.79 0.73
N ILE A 3 20.29 5.46 0.65
CA ILE A 3 19.25 4.62 1.24
C ILE A 3 19.89 3.66 2.24
N SER A 4 19.38 3.63 3.45
CA SER A 4 19.69 2.64 4.46
C SER A 4 18.57 1.60 4.57
N ILE A 5 18.92 0.44 5.16
CA ILE A 5 17.94 -0.57 5.52
C ILE A 5 17.89 -0.61 7.05
N VAL A 6 16.72 -0.37 7.60
CA VAL A 6 16.50 -0.39 9.04
C VAL A 6 15.55 -1.52 9.41
N TYR A 7 15.71 -2.06 10.61
CA TYR A 7 14.97 -3.22 11.09
C TYR A 7 14.19 -2.93 12.38
N SER A 8 14.23 -1.69 12.86
CA SER A 8 13.43 -1.21 13.98
C SER A 8 12.69 0.05 13.60
N GLU A 9 11.39 0.12 13.90
CA GLU A 9 10.55 1.28 13.67
C GLU A 9 11.07 2.53 14.40
N LYS A 10 11.76 2.35 15.53
CA LYS A 10 12.36 3.44 16.30
C LYS A 10 13.41 4.25 15.54
N GLU A 11 14.02 3.66 14.52
CA GLU A 11 15.04 4.31 13.69
C GLU A 11 14.43 5.26 12.63
N ILE A 12 13.09 5.20 12.41
CA ILE A 12 12.43 5.92 11.31
C ILE A 12 12.08 7.36 11.69
N GLY A 13 11.73 7.60 12.96
CA GLY A 13 11.49 8.95 13.48
C GLY A 13 10.21 9.64 13.01
N VAL A 14 9.32 8.95 12.28
CA VAL A 14 8.00 9.42 11.86
C VAL A 14 6.93 8.39 12.18
N MET A 15 5.69 8.87 12.35
CA MET A 15 4.56 7.98 12.57
C MET A 15 4.25 7.21 11.29
N LEU A 16 4.16 5.90 11.39
CA LEU A 16 3.86 5.02 10.27
C LEU A 16 2.39 4.59 10.25
N PRO A 17 1.80 4.39 9.05
CA PRO A 17 0.52 3.70 8.92
C PRO A 17 0.58 2.27 9.48
N VAL A 18 -0.56 1.72 9.88
CA VAL A 18 -0.65 0.36 10.44
C VAL A 18 0.05 -0.68 9.57
N THR A 19 -0.17 -0.64 8.25
CA THR A 19 0.43 -1.58 7.28
C THR A 19 1.95 -1.43 7.10
N ALA A 20 2.54 -0.37 7.67
CA ALA A 20 3.96 -0.10 7.70
C ALA A 20 4.57 -0.23 9.11
N SER A 21 3.76 -0.47 10.15
CA SER A 21 4.22 -0.59 11.53
C SER A 21 5.00 -1.88 11.78
N GLU A 22 5.90 -1.85 12.74
CA GLU A 22 6.72 -3.02 13.11
C GLU A 22 5.85 -4.20 13.55
N SER A 23 4.80 -3.95 14.32
CA SER A 23 3.88 -4.98 14.78
C SER A 23 3.19 -5.70 13.63
N TYR A 24 2.72 -4.95 12.63
CA TYR A 24 2.10 -5.52 11.44
C TYR A 24 3.10 -6.32 10.61
N LEU A 25 4.26 -5.75 10.29
CA LEU A 25 5.29 -6.42 9.50
C LEU A 25 5.76 -7.72 10.15
N LYS A 26 5.94 -7.70 11.48
CA LYS A 26 6.31 -8.87 12.25
C LYS A 26 5.22 -9.97 12.20
N ALA A 27 3.96 -9.58 12.26
CA ALA A 27 2.84 -10.52 12.23
C ALA A 27 2.69 -11.25 10.90
N ILE A 28 3.03 -10.61 9.76
CA ILE A 28 2.82 -11.16 8.42
C ILE A 28 4.10 -11.71 7.75
N SER A 29 5.27 -11.45 8.33
CA SER A 29 6.55 -11.92 7.80
C SER A 29 6.85 -13.34 8.27
N ASN A 30 7.30 -14.20 7.37
CA ASN A 30 7.77 -15.55 7.73
C ASN A 30 9.28 -15.65 7.87
N TYR A 31 10.05 -14.61 7.53
CA TYR A 31 11.51 -14.63 7.61
C TYR A 31 12.11 -13.33 8.15
N LYS A 32 11.97 -12.21 7.40
CA LYS A 32 12.49 -10.89 7.77
C LYS A 32 11.54 -9.80 7.34
N TYR A 33 11.59 -8.69 8.02
CA TYR A 33 10.91 -7.45 7.66
C TYR A 33 11.84 -6.27 7.89
N GLY A 34 11.47 -5.10 7.38
CA GLY A 34 12.20 -3.86 7.58
C GLY A 34 11.69 -2.75 6.69
N TRP A 35 12.48 -1.71 6.61
CA TRP A 35 12.18 -0.53 5.81
C TRP A 35 13.42 -0.09 5.04
N PHE A 36 13.21 0.31 3.80
CA PHE A 36 14.16 1.15 3.09
C PHE A 36 13.92 2.58 3.52
N LEU A 37 14.95 3.25 4.02
CA LEU A 37 14.89 4.59 4.59
C LEU A 37 15.83 5.53 3.84
N SER A 38 15.32 6.68 3.41
CA SER A 38 16.09 7.81 2.90
C SER A 38 15.62 9.09 3.60
N ASP A 39 16.25 10.22 3.29
CA ASP A 39 15.83 11.53 3.81
C ASP A 39 14.41 11.92 3.39
N LEU A 40 13.89 11.35 2.30
CA LEU A 40 12.60 11.73 1.71
C LEU A 40 11.52 10.67 1.87
N PHE A 41 11.90 9.39 1.89
CA PHE A 41 10.96 8.27 1.79
C PHE A 41 11.28 7.14 2.73
N VAL A 42 10.20 6.48 3.18
CA VAL A 42 10.22 5.17 3.84
C VAL A 42 9.44 4.20 2.98
N LEU A 43 9.95 2.97 2.81
CA LEU A 43 9.25 1.89 2.11
C LEU A 43 9.33 0.61 2.93
N PRO A 44 8.22 0.17 3.54
CA PRO A 44 8.17 -1.06 4.32
C PRO A 44 8.17 -2.30 3.44
N PHE A 45 8.87 -3.32 3.89
CA PHE A 45 8.93 -4.60 3.19
C PHE A 45 8.90 -5.78 4.15
N ILE A 46 8.47 -6.91 3.62
CA ILE A 46 8.70 -8.23 4.22
C ILE A 46 9.50 -9.08 3.23
N ILE A 47 10.27 -10.03 3.78
CA ILE A 47 10.95 -11.05 3.00
C ILE A 47 10.35 -12.40 3.40
N ASP A 48 9.76 -13.06 2.44
CA ASP A 48 9.33 -14.44 2.57
C ASP A 48 10.45 -15.36 2.06
N LYS A 49 10.75 -16.40 2.84
CA LYS A 49 11.73 -17.41 2.47
C LYS A 49 11.05 -18.76 2.36
N LYS A 50 11.22 -19.40 1.19
CA LYS A 50 10.79 -20.78 0.97
C LYS A 50 11.94 -21.57 0.37
N LEU A 51 12.46 -22.55 1.13
CA LEU A 51 13.68 -23.29 0.79
C LEU A 51 14.86 -22.33 0.55
N PHE A 52 15.32 -22.23 -0.69
CA PHE A 52 16.44 -21.37 -1.09
C PHE A 52 15.98 -20.02 -1.65
N PHE A 53 14.68 -19.85 -1.93
CA PHE A 53 14.11 -18.67 -2.55
C PHE A 53 13.74 -17.61 -1.52
N LYS A 54 14.13 -16.36 -1.79
CA LYS A 54 13.74 -15.17 -1.05
C LYS A 54 12.89 -14.27 -1.95
N LYS A 55 11.65 -14.07 -1.53
CA LYS A 55 10.71 -13.14 -2.17
C LYS A 55 10.56 -11.91 -1.29
N MET A 56 10.77 -10.72 -1.84
CA MET A 56 10.43 -9.47 -1.17
C MET A 56 9.03 -9.01 -1.60
N VAL A 57 8.28 -8.49 -0.64
CA VAL A 57 6.94 -7.90 -0.88
C VAL A 57 6.85 -6.58 -0.14
N PHE A 58 6.42 -5.53 -0.84
CA PHE A 58 6.12 -4.24 -0.22
C PHE A 58 4.71 -4.28 0.38
N THR A 59 4.57 -3.75 1.58
CA THR A 59 3.31 -3.79 2.35
C THR A 59 2.54 -2.48 2.30
N HIS A 60 3.22 -1.42 1.87
CA HIS A 60 2.67 -0.08 1.67
C HIS A 60 3.40 0.59 0.50
N GLU A 61 2.83 1.65 -0.07
CA GLU A 61 3.53 2.53 -1.00
C GLU A 61 4.64 3.32 -0.28
N THR A 62 5.39 4.12 -1.04
CA THR A 62 6.40 5.01 -0.48
C THR A 62 5.76 6.05 0.44
N ILE A 63 6.18 6.06 1.71
CA ILE A 63 5.74 7.01 2.74
C ILE A 63 6.71 8.19 2.71
N LYS A 64 6.18 9.41 2.61
CA LYS A 64 7.00 10.63 2.63
C LYS A 64 7.38 11.01 4.05
N ILE A 65 8.65 11.33 4.26
CA ILE A 65 9.17 11.88 5.52
C ILE A 65 9.11 13.41 5.49
N LEU A 66 9.50 14.01 4.37
CA LEU A 66 9.54 15.45 4.18
C LEU A 66 8.60 15.89 3.06
N SER A 67 8.13 17.12 3.16
CA SER A 67 7.33 17.75 2.12
C SER A 67 8.20 17.97 0.88
N VAL A 68 7.92 17.26 -0.19
CA VAL A 68 8.56 17.40 -1.49
C VAL A 68 7.59 18.15 -2.42
N SER A 69 8.10 19.10 -3.19
CA SER A 69 7.31 19.78 -4.21
C SER A 69 6.66 18.77 -5.16
N GLU A 70 5.35 18.89 -5.39
CA GLU A 70 4.58 17.97 -6.22
C GLU A 70 5.19 17.76 -7.62
N ASN A 71 5.74 18.82 -8.22
CA ASN A 71 6.36 18.77 -9.56
C ASN A 71 7.61 17.87 -9.65
N LYS A 72 8.27 17.58 -8.52
CA LYS A 72 9.48 16.75 -8.45
C LYS A 72 9.26 15.41 -7.79
N LYS A 73 8.10 15.18 -7.21
CA LYS A 73 7.76 13.99 -6.42
C LYS A 73 8.01 12.69 -7.18
N ASN A 74 7.50 12.62 -8.41
CA ASN A 74 7.57 11.40 -9.21
C ASN A 74 9.00 11.04 -9.62
N SER A 75 9.87 12.04 -9.90
CA SER A 75 11.26 11.75 -10.21
C SER A 75 12.03 11.24 -9.00
N TYR A 76 11.84 11.84 -7.82
CA TYR A 76 12.52 11.41 -6.60
C TYR A 76 12.04 10.02 -6.14
N GLU A 77 10.74 9.72 -6.26
CA GLU A 77 10.23 8.38 -5.96
C GLU A 77 10.81 7.33 -6.91
N ARG A 78 10.88 7.62 -8.21
CA ARG A 78 11.47 6.73 -9.20
C ARG A 78 12.94 6.43 -8.89
N ASP A 79 13.72 7.47 -8.58
CA ASP A 79 15.13 7.32 -8.22
C ASP A 79 15.29 6.50 -6.94
N PHE A 80 14.42 6.72 -5.94
CA PHE A 80 14.36 5.94 -4.73
C PHE A 80 14.08 4.46 -5.03
N LEU A 81 13.04 4.16 -5.80
CA LEU A 81 12.67 2.78 -6.15
C LEU A 81 13.76 2.09 -6.98
N TYR A 82 14.47 2.82 -7.84
CA TYR A 82 15.60 2.29 -8.58
C TYR A 82 16.72 1.82 -7.65
N GLU A 83 17.09 2.64 -6.67
CA GLU A 83 18.09 2.28 -5.65
C GLU A 83 17.60 1.13 -4.75
N VAL A 84 16.31 1.09 -4.40
CA VAL A 84 15.72 -0.04 -3.67
C VAL A 84 15.91 -1.34 -4.45
N VAL A 85 15.63 -1.36 -5.74
CA VAL A 85 15.84 -2.55 -6.60
C VAL A 85 17.31 -2.96 -6.62
N ARG A 86 18.23 -1.99 -6.64
CA ARG A 86 19.67 -2.26 -6.57
C ARG A 86 20.07 -2.90 -5.22
N LEU A 87 19.53 -2.39 -4.12
CA LEU A 87 19.76 -2.96 -2.79
C LEU A 87 19.16 -4.37 -2.64
N CYS A 88 18.04 -4.67 -3.28
CA CYS A 88 17.46 -6.02 -3.30
C CYS A 88 18.45 -7.05 -3.85
N LYS A 89 19.27 -6.69 -4.86
CA LYS A 89 20.33 -7.57 -5.39
C LYS A 89 21.41 -7.84 -4.34
N THR A 90 21.81 -6.81 -3.59
CA THR A 90 22.79 -6.95 -2.48
C THR A 90 22.25 -7.83 -1.36
N LEU A 91 20.95 -7.75 -1.08
CA LEU A 91 20.27 -8.63 -0.12
C LEU A 91 20.07 -10.06 -0.61
N LYS A 92 20.46 -10.34 -1.85
CA LYS A 92 20.24 -11.63 -2.53
C LYS A 92 18.75 -11.99 -2.55
N ILE A 93 17.91 -11.02 -2.94
CA ILE A 93 16.50 -11.23 -3.19
C ILE A 93 16.33 -11.79 -4.59
N ASP A 94 15.72 -12.95 -4.71
CA ASP A 94 15.52 -13.63 -5.99
C ASP A 94 14.36 -13.02 -6.78
N PHE A 95 13.34 -12.53 -6.08
CA PHE A 95 12.12 -12.03 -6.70
C PHE A 95 11.45 -10.91 -5.87
N ILE A 96 11.12 -9.81 -6.53
CA ILE A 96 10.25 -8.78 -5.95
C ILE A 96 8.83 -9.14 -6.39
N GLY A 97 8.01 -9.58 -5.43
CA GLY A 97 6.65 -10.00 -5.68
C GLY A 97 5.69 -8.84 -5.84
N GLN A 98 4.49 -9.15 -6.30
CA GLN A 98 3.40 -8.18 -6.31
C GLN A 98 3.21 -7.59 -4.91
N PRO A 99 3.09 -6.25 -4.77
CA PRO A 99 2.77 -5.62 -3.50
C PRO A 99 1.47 -6.15 -2.90
N LYS A 100 1.27 -5.93 -1.61
CA LYS A 100 0.00 -6.26 -0.95
C LYS A 100 -1.15 -5.49 -1.60
N SER A 101 -2.34 -6.04 -1.51
CA SER A 101 -3.55 -5.40 -2.05
C SER A 101 -3.71 -3.96 -1.55
N GLY A 102 -4.02 -3.05 -2.45
CA GLY A 102 -4.18 -1.63 -2.15
C GLY A 102 -2.91 -0.78 -2.21
N VAL A 103 -1.74 -1.37 -2.40
CA VAL A 103 -0.48 -0.63 -2.57
C VAL A 103 -0.36 -0.13 -4.01
N VAL A 104 -0.24 1.17 -4.17
CA VAL A 104 -0.13 1.83 -5.49
C VAL A 104 1.05 2.78 -5.50
N PHE A 105 2.07 2.45 -6.27
CA PHE A 105 3.21 3.35 -6.50
C PHE A 105 2.86 4.40 -7.54
N GLN A 106 3.36 5.63 -7.36
CA GLN A 106 3.18 6.72 -8.33
C GLN A 106 4.07 6.53 -9.57
N THR A 107 5.18 5.82 -9.40
CA THR A 107 6.16 5.55 -10.45
C THR A 107 6.67 4.11 -10.34
N TYR A 108 7.46 3.70 -11.31
CA TYR A 108 8.11 2.39 -11.32
C TYR A 108 9.51 2.49 -11.97
N PRO A 109 10.48 1.65 -11.54
CA PRO A 109 11.80 1.59 -12.17
C PRO A 109 11.72 1.11 -13.62
N GLU A 110 12.66 1.55 -14.44
CA GLU A 110 12.82 1.02 -15.79
C GLU A 110 12.96 -0.52 -15.80
N LYS A 111 12.40 -1.16 -16.81
CA LYS A 111 12.41 -2.63 -16.98
C LYS A 111 11.63 -3.41 -15.91
N SER A 112 10.87 -2.74 -15.05
CA SER A 112 9.92 -3.43 -14.18
C SER A 112 8.63 -3.77 -14.92
N ILE A 113 8.01 -4.91 -14.54
CA ILE A 113 6.66 -5.23 -15.00
C ILE A 113 5.71 -4.39 -14.15
N HIS A 114 4.86 -3.63 -14.80
CA HIS A 114 3.80 -2.87 -14.13
C HIS A 114 2.46 -3.17 -14.78
N ALA A 115 1.41 -3.12 -13.98
CA ALA A 115 0.04 -3.16 -14.44
C ALA A 115 -0.66 -1.87 -14.03
N PRO A 116 -1.46 -1.24 -14.91
CA PRO A 116 -2.32 -0.14 -14.50
C PRO A 116 -3.23 -0.64 -13.36
N PHE A 117 -3.18 0.05 -12.25
CA PHE A 117 -4.01 -0.25 -11.09
C PHE A 117 -4.61 1.05 -10.58
N GLY A 118 -5.87 0.99 -10.20
CA GLY A 118 -6.58 2.10 -9.59
C GLY A 118 -7.54 1.60 -8.53
N SER A 119 -7.89 2.45 -7.60
CA SER A 119 -8.93 2.21 -6.61
C SER A 119 -10.06 3.23 -6.80
N TYR A 120 -11.27 2.81 -6.49
CA TYR A 120 -12.38 3.74 -6.37
C TYR A 120 -12.33 4.37 -4.97
N GLN A 121 -12.36 5.69 -4.92
CA GLN A 121 -12.46 6.43 -3.66
C GLN A 121 -13.84 7.05 -3.58
N VAL A 122 -14.46 6.94 -2.41
CA VAL A 122 -15.73 7.59 -2.09
C VAL A 122 -15.42 8.76 -1.18
N ASP A 123 -15.80 9.95 -1.60
CA ASP A 123 -15.69 11.16 -0.81
C ASP A 123 -16.81 11.17 0.24
N LEU A 124 -16.47 10.82 1.47
CA LEU A 124 -17.41 10.76 2.59
C LEU A 124 -17.78 12.13 3.17
N THR A 125 -17.27 13.24 2.64
CA THR A 125 -17.73 14.59 2.99
C THR A 125 -19.04 14.97 2.32
N LYS A 126 -19.45 14.21 1.30
CA LYS A 126 -20.72 14.36 0.59
C LYS A 126 -21.88 13.79 1.40
N THR A 127 -23.06 14.39 1.20
CA THR A 127 -24.30 13.86 1.75
C THR A 127 -24.70 12.53 1.12
N GLU A 128 -25.54 11.76 1.79
CA GLU A 128 -26.06 10.49 1.24
C GLU A 128 -26.78 10.69 -0.09
N ASP A 129 -27.55 11.77 -0.25
CA ASP A 129 -28.23 12.09 -1.49
C ASP A 129 -27.28 12.38 -2.64
N GLU A 130 -26.18 13.10 -2.39
CA GLU A 130 -25.13 13.36 -3.36
C GLU A 130 -24.39 12.09 -3.76
N LEU A 131 -24.08 11.24 -2.77
CA LEU A 131 -23.47 9.94 -3.03
C LEU A 131 -24.40 9.04 -3.84
N PHE A 132 -25.67 8.98 -3.49
CA PHE A 132 -26.68 8.22 -4.22
C PHE A 132 -26.87 8.75 -5.64
N ALA A 133 -26.93 10.07 -5.83
CA ALA A 133 -27.03 10.70 -7.14
C ALA A 133 -25.81 10.38 -8.03
N GLY A 134 -24.63 10.25 -7.43
CA GLY A 134 -23.39 9.88 -8.13
C GLY A 134 -23.32 8.42 -8.60
N LEU A 135 -24.19 7.55 -8.10
CA LEU A 135 -24.25 6.16 -8.56
C LEU A 135 -24.77 6.05 -9.99
N HIS A 136 -24.28 5.05 -10.72
CA HIS A 136 -24.83 4.73 -12.03
C HIS A 136 -26.34 4.41 -11.94
N VAL A 137 -27.13 4.84 -12.93
CA VAL A 137 -28.60 4.69 -12.96
C VAL A 137 -29.07 3.26 -12.63
N LYS A 138 -28.39 2.26 -13.19
CA LYS A 138 -28.73 0.85 -12.93
C LYS A 138 -28.65 0.50 -11.45
N ASN A 139 -27.59 0.97 -10.77
CA ASN A 139 -27.39 0.71 -9.33
C ASN A 139 -28.47 1.41 -8.49
N ARG A 140 -28.79 2.67 -8.81
CA ARG A 140 -29.88 3.40 -8.14
C ARG A 140 -31.22 2.66 -8.25
N ASN A 141 -31.52 2.12 -9.44
CA ASN A 141 -32.76 1.37 -9.64
C ASN A 141 -32.79 0.07 -8.85
N VAL A 142 -31.65 -0.65 -8.75
CA VAL A 142 -31.55 -1.87 -7.93
C VAL A 142 -31.76 -1.54 -6.45
N ILE A 143 -31.15 -0.47 -5.93
CA ILE A 143 -31.32 -0.04 -4.54
C ILE A 143 -32.79 0.33 -4.27
N ARG A 144 -33.41 1.13 -5.13
CA ARG A 144 -34.84 1.50 -4.98
C ARG A 144 -35.74 0.26 -4.99
N LYS A 145 -35.44 -0.71 -5.83
CA LYS A 145 -36.19 -1.97 -5.88
C LYS A 145 -36.03 -2.76 -4.56
N ALA A 146 -34.80 -2.89 -4.07
CA ALA A 146 -34.53 -3.56 -2.80
C ALA A 146 -35.27 -2.91 -1.63
N ILE A 147 -35.27 -1.58 -1.53
CA ILE A 147 -36.04 -0.85 -0.52
C ILE A 147 -37.54 -1.14 -0.64
N LYS A 148 -38.08 -1.10 -1.87
CA LYS A 148 -39.51 -1.39 -2.12
C LYS A 148 -39.89 -2.83 -1.76
N GLU A 149 -38.97 -3.77 -1.91
CA GLU A 149 -39.14 -5.18 -1.56
C GLU A 149 -38.90 -5.46 -0.07
N GLY A 150 -38.62 -4.44 0.74
CA GLY A 150 -38.47 -4.57 2.19
C GLY A 150 -37.12 -5.14 2.65
N VAL A 151 -36.10 -5.08 1.79
CA VAL A 151 -34.74 -5.47 2.19
C VAL A 151 -34.20 -4.51 3.26
N ILE A 152 -33.86 -5.03 4.40
CA ILE A 152 -33.29 -4.28 5.53
C ILE A 152 -31.84 -4.72 5.72
N ILE A 153 -30.93 -3.74 5.79
CA ILE A 153 -29.54 -3.94 6.17
C ILE A 153 -29.43 -3.67 7.67
N LYS A 154 -28.93 -4.65 8.42
CA LYS A 154 -28.65 -4.49 9.86
C LYS A 154 -27.15 -4.62 10.10
N GLU A 155 -26.62 -3.81 11.00
CA GLU A 155 -25.30 -4.09 11.58
C GLU A 155 -25.39 -5.38 12.39
N GLY A 156 -24.63 -6.40 11.99
CA GLY A 156 -24.54 -7.66 12.71
C GLY A 156 -23.33 -7.65 13.63
N SER A 157 -23.55 -7.60 14.93
CA SER A 157 -22.50 -7.88 15.94
C SER A 157 -22.37 -9.38 16.26
N GLU A 158 -23.19 -10.24 15.65
CA GLU A 158 -23.34 -11.64 16.04
C GLU A 158 -22.47 -12.65 15.27
N TYR A 159 -21.57 -12.20 14.40
CA TYR A 159 -20.71 -13.09 13.60
C TYR A 159 -19.30 -13.31 14.19
N LEU A 160 -19.11 -13.01 15.48
CA LEU A 160 -17.86 -13.24 16.21
C LEU A 160 -18.01 -14.37 17.25
N THR A 161 -18.51 -15.51 16.81
CA THR A 161 -18.40 -16.77 17.58
C THR A 161 -17.69 -17.83 16.76
#